data_a271d3ce96c52b41bae6b8fff87e6ad7
#
_entry.id   a271d3ce96c52b41bae6b8fff87e6ad7
#
_cell.length_a   1.000
_cell.length_b   1.000
_cell.length_c   1.000
_cell.angle_alpha   90.00
_cell.angle_beta   90.00
_cell.angle_gamma   90.00
#
_symmetry.space_group_name_H-M   'P 1'
#
loop_
_entity.id
_entity.type
_entity.pdbx_description
1 polymer ?
#
loop_
_entity_poly.entity_id
_entity_poly.type
_entity_poly.pdbx_seq_one_letter_code
_entity_poly.pdbx_strand_id
1 'polypeptide(L)'
;MTVANQEDDTPKRHKLKFRSLPGPYSIVRLAAEAPVPDWATKGNFASITRTADELSIVCPAGNLPDAVHSPHRWICLKLEGPFPFTQTGVLLSFIEPLSNGGVPIFAISTYDTDYVLIQEEYARDAVSALQQVGHELLARRES
;
A
#
# COMPACT_ATOMS: atom_id res chain seq x y z
N MET A 1 16.39 -32.84 23.02
CA MET A 1 15.65 -31.72 22.52
C MET A 1 15.51 -31.79 21.01
N THR A 2 14.35 -31.67 20.58
CA THR A 2 14.08 -31.73 19.17
C THR A 2 13.98 -30.35 18.57
N VAL A 3 14.38 -30.24 17.33
CA VAL A 3 14.20 -28.99 16.58
C VAL A 3 12.99 -29.06 15.66
N ALA A 4 12.19 -30.10 15.79
CA ALA A 4 11.08 -30.30 14.89
C ALA A 4 10.11 -29.12 14.87
N ASN A 5 9.93 -28.46 16.01
CA ASN A 5 8.99 -27.34 16.10
C ASN A 5 9.52 -26.08 15.46
N GLN A 6 10.79 -26.04 15.14
CA GLN A 6 11.38 -24.84 14.55
C GLN A 6 11.06 -24.71 13.07
N GLU A 7 10.55 -25.74 12.47
CA GLU A 7 10.17 -25.68 11.06
C GLU A 7 9.01 -24.73 10.83
N ASP A 8 8.23 -24.45 11.89
CA ASP A 8 7.08 -23.58 11.78
C ASP A 8 7.43 -22.12 11.98
N ASP A 9 8.71 -21.79 12.18
CA ASP A 9 9.13 -20.38 12.29
C ASP A 9 9.04 -19.66 10.96
N THR A 10 8.90 -20.39 9.85
CA THR A 10 8.74 -19.77 8.55
C THR A 10 7.37 -19.11 8.47
N PRO A 11 7.32 -17.81 8.14
CA PRO A 11 6.04 -17.14 7.98
C PRO A 11 5.18 -17.84 6.94
N LYS A 12 3.88 -17.86 7.19
CA LYS A 12 2.94 -18.38 6.21
C LYS A 12 2.97 -17.55 4.94
N ARG A 13 2.83 -18.21 3.82
CA ARG A 13 2.65 -17.55 2.52
C ARG A 13 1.20 -17.70 2.10
N HIS A 14 0.67 -16.64 1.51
CA HIS A 14 -0.72 -16.60 1.08
C HIS A 14 -0.77 -16.21 -0.39
N LYS A 15 -1.74 -16.77 -1.08
CA LYS A 15 -2.13 -16.25 -2.39
C LYS A 15 -3.28 -15.30 -2.16
N LEU A 16 -3.11 -14.08 -2.60
CA LEU A 16 -3.99 -12.98 -2.24
C LEU A 16 -4.70 -12.45 -3.47
N LYS A 17 -5.86 -11.85 -3.25
CA LYS A 17 -6.55 -11.07 -4.26
C LYS A 17 -6.34 -9.60 -3.96
N PHE A 18 -6.17 -8.81 -4.99
CA PHE A 18 -5.92 -7.38 -4.80
C PHE A 18 -6.59 -6.57 -5.92
N ARG A 19 -6.79 -5.29 -5.64
CA ARG A 19 -7.39 -4.34 -6.59
C ARG A 19 -6.48 -3.14 -6.73
N SER A 20 -6.50 -2.54 -7.92
CA SER A 20 -5.92 -1.22 -8.11
C SER A 20 -7.03 -0.20 -7.89
N LEU A 21 -6.85 0.71 -6.95
CA LEU A 21 -7.81 1.77 -6.70
C LEU A 21 -7.75 2.78 -7.84
N PRO A 22 -8.90 3.45 -8.16
CA PRO A 22 -8.84 4.54 -9.13
C PRO A 22 -7.90 5.62 -8.63
N GLY A 23 -6.95 5.99 -9.45
CA GLY A 23 -5.95 6.96 -9.06
C GLY A 23 -5.51 7.75 -10.26
N PRO A 24 -4.43 8.50 -10.14
CA PRO A 24 -3.24 8.34 -9.30
C PRO A 24 -3.36 8.96 -7.92
N TYR A 25 -2.37 8.65 -7.09
CA TYR A 25 -2.24 9.15 -5.73
C TYR A 25 -0.95 9.93 -5.58
N SER A 26 -0.93 10.79 -4.57
CA SER A 26 0.26 11.54 -4.17
C SER A 26 0.59 11.26 -2.72
N ILE A 27 1.87 11.30 -2.41
CA ILE A 27 2.38 11.19 -1.05
C ILE A 27 3.09 12.50 -0.74
N VAL A 28 2.64 13.18 0.32
CA VAL A 28 3.07 14.54 0.64
C VAL A 28 3.54 14.58 2.08
N ARG A 29 4.63 15.32 2.32
CA ARG A 29 5.11 15.58 3.67
C ARG A 29 4.94 17.06 3.99
N LEU A 30 4.28 17.35 5.11
CA LEU A 30 4.18 18.70 5.64
C LEU A 30 4.85 18.75 7.01
N ALA A 31 5.03 19.98 7.53
CA ALA A 31 5.61 20.16 8.85
C ALA A 31 4.76 19.49 9.93
N ALA A 32 5.43 19.03 11.00
CA ALA A 32 4.76 18.26 12.04
C ALA A 32 3.56 18.99 12.66
N GLU A 33 3.63 20.32 12.78
CA GLU A 33 2.57 21.12 13.40
C GLU A 33 1.55 21.63 12.39
N ALA A 34 1.71 21.35 11.12
CA ALA A 34 0.80 21.89 10.12
C ALA A 34 -0.62 21.36 10.38
N PRO A 35 -1.64 22.20 10.21
CA PRO A 35 -3.02 21.69 10.26
C PRO A 35 -3.27 20.75 9.10
N VAL A 36 -4.15 19.77 9.30
CA VAL A 36 -4.52 18.87 8.22
C VAL A 36 -5.30 19.67 7.18
N PRO A 37 -4.82 19.78 5.93
CA PRO A 37 -5.55 20.53 4.92
C PRO A 37 -6.86 19.86 4.54
N ASP A 38 -7.83 20.68 4.12
CA ASP A 38 -9.12 20.13 3.70
C ASP A 38 -8.99 19.18 2.51
N TRP A 39 -8.06 19.45 1.60
CA TRP A 39 -7.89 18.58 0.44
C TRP A 39 -7.34 17.20 0.77
N ALA A 40 -6.75 17.02 1.96
CA ALA A 40 -6.09 15.78 2.34
C ALA A 40 -7.05 14.61 2.53
N THR A 41 -8.32 14.89 2.84
CA THR A 41 -9.28 13.86 3.24
C THR A 41 -10.33 13.54 2.18
N LYS A 42 -10.24 14.16 1.01
CA LYS A 42 -11.25 13.98 -0.03
C LYS A 42 -10.90 12.77 -0.91
N GLY A 43 -11.95 12.12 -1.41
CA GLY A 43 -11.78 11.00 -2.33
C GLY A 43 -12.00 9.67 -1.68
N ASN A 44 -11.70 8.62 -2.44
CA ASN A 44 -11.99 7.25 -2.02
C ASN A 44 -10.91 6.62 -1.16
N PHE A 45 -9.75 7.26 -1.02
CA PHE A 45 -8.69 6.79 -0.15
C PHE A 45 -7.86 7.97 0.31
N ALA A 46 -7.66 8.06 1.61
CA ALA A 46 -6.75 9.05 2.21
C ALA A 46 -6.14 8.43 3.44
N SER A 47 -4.86 8.72 3.68
CA SER A 47 -4.17 8.26 4.88
C SER A 47 -3.37 9.42 5.42
N ILE A 48 -3.54 9.70 6.72
CA ILE A 48 -2.92 10.84 7.36
C ILE A 48 -2.25 10.36 8.63
N THR A 49 -0.97 10.63 8.75
CA THR A 49 -0.20 10.25 9.92
C THR A 49 0.56 11.46 10.43
N ARG A 50 0.31 11.84 11.68
CA ARG A 50 1.06 12.90 12.33
C ARG A 50 2.01 12.29 13.35
N THR A 51 3.27 12.67 13.27
CA THR A 51 4.28 12.30 14.25
C THR A 51 4.93 13.56 14.80
N ALA A 52 5.87 13.40 15.70
CA ALA A 52 6.64 14.56 16.19
C ALA A 52 7.50 15.18 15.08
N ASP A 53 7.76 14.45 14.01
CA ASP A 53 8.69 14.87 12.97
C ASP A 53 8.02 15.35 11.70
N GLU A 54 6.78 14.92 11.43
CA GLU A 54 6.15 15.19 10.14
C GLU A 54 4.63 15.00 10.17
N LEU A 55 3.98 15.58 9.19
CA LEU A 55 2.62 15.24 8.82
C LEU A 55 2.68 14.58 7.45
N SER A 56 2.37 13.29 7.38
CA SER A 56 2.42 12.50 6.16
C SER A 56 1.02 12.31 5.61
N ILE A 57 0.83 12.59 4.33
CA ILE A 57 -0.50 12.56 3.71
C ILE A 57 -0.42 11.74 2.44
N VAL A 58 -1.34 10.79 2.30
CA VAL A 58 -1.58 10.08 1.05
C VAL A 58 -3.01 10.39 0.63
N CYS A 59 -3.17 10.88 -0.59
CA CYS A 59 -4.51 11.24 -1.10
C CYS A 59 -4.50 11.20 -2.62
N PRO A 60 -5.68 11.25 -3.25
CA PRO A 60 -5.73 11.35 -4.72
C PRO A 60 -4.92 12.54 -5.21
N ALA A 61 -4.14 12.32 -6.26
CA ALA A 61 -3.22 13.35 -6.76
C ALA A 61 -3.95 14.61 -7.21
N GLY A 62 -5.18 14.48 -7.70
CA GLY A 62 -5.96 15.62 -8.12
C GLY A 62 -6.39 16.55 -7.00
N ASN A 63 -6.25 16.13 -5.74
CA ASN A 63 -6.62 16.98 -4.61
C ASN A 63 -5.60 18.07 -4.32
N LEU A 64 -4.36 17.91 -4.78
CA LEU A 64 -3.28 18.80 -4.40
C LEU A 64 -3.44 20.17 -5.05
N PRO A 65 -3.33 21.27 -4.27
CA PRO A 65 -3.23 22.60 -4.88
C PRO A 65 -1.91 22.74 -5.64
N ASP A 66 -1.87 23.68 -6.58
CA ASP A 66 -0.68 23.89 -7.40
C ASP A 66 0.57 24.19 -6.58
N ALA A 67 0.40 24.84 -5.43
CA ALA A 67 1.53 25.19 -4.57
C ALA A 67 2.14 24.01 -3.85
N VAL A 68 1.44 22.88 -3.78
CA VAL A 68 1.93 21.68 -3.10
C VAL A 68 2.57 20.76 -4.13
N HIS A 69 3.84 20.49 -3.94
CA HIS A 69 4.62 19.70 -4.87
C HIS A 69 4.70 18.25 -4.41
N SER A 70 4.47 17.34 -5.36
CA SER A 70 4.67 15.90 -5.13
C SER A 70 5.43 15.35 -6.34
N PRO A 71 6.67 14.86 -6.13
CA PRO A 71 7.53 14.52 -7.27
C PRO A 71 7.11 13.28 -8.03
N HIS A 72 6.31 12.43 -7.42
CA HIS A 72 5.93 11.14 -8.01
C HIS A 72 4.44 10.96 -8.02
N ARG A 73 3.96 10.19 -8.99
CA ARG A 73 2.59 9.70 -9.03
C ARG A 73 2.61 8.24 -8.64
N TRP A 74 1.62 7.82 -7.87
CA TRP A 74 1.56 6.50 -7.28
C TRP A 74 0.28 5.79 -7.68
N ILE A 75 0.35 4.48 -7.84
CA ILE A 75 -0.84 3.64 -7.87
C ILE A 75 -1.01 3.02 -6.49
N CYS A 76 -2.24 2.75 -6.12
CA CYS A 76 -2.57 2.16 -4.82
C CYS A 76 -3.21 0.81 -5.02
N LEU A 77 -2.57 -0.23 -4.50
CA LEU A 77 -3.08 -1.59 -4.55
C LEU A 77 -3.67 -1.94 -3.20
N LYS A 78 -4.90 -2.39 -3.20
CA LYS A 78 -5.62 -2.78 -1.99
C LYS A 78 -5.70 -4.29 -1.92
N LEU A 79 -5.30 -4.88 -0.80
CA LEU A 79 -5.51 -6.30 -0.56
C LEU A 79 -6.98 -6.55 -0.22
N GLU A 80 -7.58 -7.57 -0.82
CA GLU A 80 -8.96 -7.93 -0.52
C GLU A 80 -9.01 -8.68 0.80
N GLY A 81 -9.49 -8.00 1.82
CA GLY A 81 -9.72 -8.54 3.16
C GLY A 81 -11.22 -8.65 3.42
N PRO A 82 -11.61 -8.51 4.69
CA PRO A 82 -10.75 -8.19 5.83
C PRO A 82 -9.91 -9.37 6.30
N PHE A 83 -8.80 -9.08 6.98
CA PHE A 83 -7.94 -10.09 7.58
C PHE A 83 -7.94 -9.92 9.09
N PRO A 84 -8.02 -11.03 9.85
CA PRO A 84 -7.91 -10.91 11.32
C PRO A 84 -6.50 -10.46 11.70
N PHE A 85 -6.40 -9.67 12.78
CA PHE A 85 -5.11 -9.18 13.26
C PHE A 85 -4.16 -10.32 13.63
N THR A 86 -4.73 -11.47 13.97
CA THR A 86 -3.93 -12.63 14.36
C THR A 86 -3.31 -13.36 13.16
N GLN A 87 -3.75 -13.04 11.95
CA GLN A 87 -3.22 -13.71 10.76
C GLN A 87 -1.88 -13.11 10.39
N THR A 88 -0.86 -13.96 10.29
CA THR A 88 0.50 -13.52 9.97
C THR A 88 0.82 -13.79 8.50
N GLY A 89 1.81 -13.07 7.99
CA GLY A 89 2.35 -13.32 6.66
C GLY A 89 1.57 -12.73 5.51
N VAL A 90 0.43 -12.05 5.76
CA VAL A 90 -0.38 -11.47 4.69
C VAL A 90 0.41 -10.40 3.94
N LEU A 91 0.85 -9.38 4.66
CA LEU A 91 1.59 -8.29 4.03
C LEU A 91 2.90 -8.79 3.42
N LEU A 92 3.61 -9.66 4.14
CA LEU A 92 4.87 -10.22 3.63
C LEU A 92 4.65 -10.94 2.30
N SER A 93 3.59 -11.73 2.21
CA SER A 93 3.29 -12.45 0.97
C SER A 93 3.13 -11.52 -0.22
N PHE A 94 2.63 -10.32 0.03
CA PHE A 94 2.40 -9.35 -1.04
C PHE A 94 3.65 -8.55 -1.37
N ILE A 95 4.40 -8.11 -0.35
CA ILE A 95 5.54 -7.23 -0.62
C ILE A 95 6.79 -7.99 -1.02
N GLU A 96 6.92 -9.26 -0.65
CA GLU A 96 8.12 -10.03 -0.97
C GLU A 96 8.40 -10.10 -2.48
N PRO A 97 7.42 -10.46 -3.35
CA PRO A 97 7.69 -10.45 -4.78
C PRO A 97 8.01 -9.07 -5.33
N LEU A 98 7.42 -8.01 -4.77
CA LEU A 98 7.74 -6.66 -5.18
C LEU A 98 9.18 -6.30 -4.81
N SER A 99 9.58 -6.60 -3.59
CA SER A 99 10.93 -6.34 -3.12
C SER A 99 11.95 -7.12 -3.94
N ASN A 100 11.68 -8.39 -4.20
CA ASN A 100 12.56 -9.23 -5.01
C ASN A 100 12.69 -8.71 -6.43
N GLY A 101 11.66 -8.05 -6.93
CA GLY A 101 11.67 -7.43 -8.26
C GLY A 101 12.28 -6.04 -8.29
N GLY A 102 12.76 -5.53 -7.16
CA GLY A 102 13.35 -4.21 -7.10
C GLY A 102 12.34 -3.07 -7.10
N VAL A 103 11.09 -3.32 -6.74
CA VAL A 103 10.04 -2.31 -6.75
C VAL A 103 9.94 -1.66 -5.38
N PRO A 104 10.21 -0.34 -5.27
CA PRO A 104 10.03 0.35 -3.98
C PRO A 104 8.54 0.45 -3.64
N ILE A 105 8.23 0.36 -2.36
CA ILE A 105 6.84 0.38 -1.91
C ILE A 105 6.64 1.39 -0.79
N PHE A 106 5.38 1.80 -0.62
CA PHE A 106 4.90 2.56 0.53
C PHE A 106 3.67 1.82 1.05
N ALA A 107 3.78 1.22 2.23
CA ALA A 107 2.73 0.35 2.74
C ALA A 107 1.94 1.03 3.84
N ILE A 108 0.64 0.83 3.83
CA ILE A 108 -0.28 1.36 4.84
C ILE A 108 -1.15 0.22 5.32
N SER A 109 -1.15 -0.03 6.62
CA SER A 109 -2.03 -1.03 7.23
C SER A 109 -3.18 -0.32 7.93
N THR A 110 -4.40 -0.75 7.66
CA THR A 110 -5.59 -0.24 8.32
C THR A 110 -6.21 -1.34 9.17
N TYR A 111 -7.36 -1.06 9.77
CA TYR A 111 -8.05 -2.04 10.59
C TYR A 111 -8.41 -3.30 9.79
N ASP A 112 -8.87 -3.12 8.58
CA ASP A 112 -9.40 -4.24 7.78
C ASP A 112 -8.34 -4.92 6.93
N THR A 113 -7.39 -4.16 6.38
CA THR A 113 -6.50 -4.72 5.37
C THR A 113 -5.29 -3.83 5.16
N ASP A 114 -4.50 -4.18 4.15
CA ASP A 114 -3.28 -3.47 3.79
C ASP A 114 -3.43 -2.84 2.42
N TYR A 115 -2.76 -1.70 2.26
CA TYR A 115 -2.65 -0.99 1.00
C TYR A 115 -1.18 -0.83 0.68
N VAL A 116 -0.83 -1.04 -0.57
CA VAL A 116 0.56 -0.89 -1.02
C VAL A 116 0.58 0.07 -2.19
N LEU A 117 1.31 1.17 -2.02
CA LEU A 117 1.46 2.14 -3.09
C LEU A 117 2.81 1.94 -3.76
N ILE A 118 2.81 2.02 -5.06
CA ILE A 118 4.02 1.92 -5.87
C ILE A 118 4.02 3.06 -6.88
N GLN A 119 5.22 3.55 -7.22
CA GLN A 119 5.31 4.61 -8.21
C GLN A 119 4.78 4.11 -9.54
N GLU A 120 4.11 5.00 -10.24
CA GLU A 120 3.38 4.67 -11.48
C GLU A 120 4.29 4.01 -12.51
N GLU A 121 5.54 4.41 -12.56
CA GLU A 121 6.51 3.86 -13.51
C GLU A 121 6.81 2.37 -13.27
N TYR A 122 6.56 1.86 -12.07
CA TYR A 122 6.78 0.45 -11.74
C TYR A 122 5.52 -0.39 -11.87
N ALA A 123 4.40 0.20 -12.26
CA ALA A 123 3.09 -0.48 -12.17
C ALA A 123 3.05 -1.80 -12.93
N ARG A 124 3.55 -1.81 -14.15
CA ARG A 124 3.51 -3.02 -14.98
C ARG A 124 4.36 -4.13 -14.39
N ASP A 125 5.58 -3.80 -14.00
CA ASP A 125 6.49 -4.80 -13.43
C ASP A 125 5.97 -5.33 -12.10
N ALA A 126 5.36 -4.45 -11.31
CA ALA A 126 4.80 -4.84 -10.01
C ALA A 126 3.66 -5.83 -10.18
N VAL A 127 2.70 -5.54 -11.06
CA VAL A 127 1.57 -6.44 -11.27
C VAL A 127 2.06 -7.77 -11.82
N SER A 128 3.02 -7.75 -12.74
CA SER A 128 3.58 -8.98 -13.29
C SER A 128 4.23 -9.82 -12.19
N ALA A 129 5.02 -9.21 -11.33
CA ALA A 129 5.68 -9.93 -10.22
C ALA A 129 4.68 -10.55 -9.27
N LEU A 130 3.60 -9.82 -8.96
CA LEU A 130 2.55 -10.33 -8.07
C LEU A 130 1.83 -11.52 -8.68
N GLN A 131 1.51 -11.43 -9.96
CA GLN A 131 0.81 -12.50 -10.65
C GLN A 131 1.67 -13.76 -10.80
N GLN A 132 2.96 -13.59 -10.97
CA GLN A 132 3.87 -14.72 -11.13
C GLN A 132 3.91 -15.63 -9.90
N VAL A 133 3.68 -15.07 -8.72
CA VAL A 133 3.66 -15.87 -7.48
C VAL A 133 2.23 -16.27 -7.09
N GLY A 134 1.25 -16.01 -7.94
CA GLY A 134 -0.10 -16.52 -7.74
C GLY A 134 -1.10 -15.55 -7.13
N HIS A 135 -0.72 -14.28 -6.95
CA HIS A 135 -1.70 -13.28 -6.52
C HIS A 135 -2.59 -12.91 -7.70
N GLU A 136 -3.85 -12.61 -7.41
CA GLU A 136 -4.85 -12.37 -8.43
C GLU A 136 -5.28 -10.90 -8.41
N LEU A 137 -5.13 -10.23 -9.55
CA LEU A 137 -5.64 -8.88 -9.74
C LEU A 137 -7.12 -8.96 -10.10
N LEU A 138 -7.96 -8.38 -9.27
CA LEU A 138 -9.40 -8.34 -9.50
C LEU A 138 -9.75 -7.19 -10.45
N ALA A 139 -10.87 -7.36 -11.16
CA ALA A 139 -11.34 -6.32 -12.04
C ALA A 139 -11.61 -5.04 -11.26
N ARG A 140 -11.34 -3.87 -11.90
CA ARG A 140 -11.66 -2.60 -11.28
C ARG A 140 -13.16 -2.51 -11.08
N ARG A 141 -13.54 -2.13 -9.84
CA ARG A 141 -14.95 -1.90 -9.56
C ARG A 141 -15.33 -0.52 -10.06
N GLU A 142 -16.35 -0.46 -10.90
CA GLU A 142 -16.89 0.82 -11.33
C GLU A 142 -17.91 1.29 -10.33
N SER A 143 -17.84 2.54 -9.97
CA SER A 143 -18.79 3.13 -9.02
C SER A 143 -19.50 4.29 -9.63
#